data_c53d3cc8edb7e79b40fcb9f51eb42689
#
_entry.id   c53d3cc8edb7e79b40fcb9f51eb42689
#
_cell.length_a   1.000
_cell.length_b   1.000
_cell.length_c   1.000
_cell.angle_alpha   90.00
_cell.angle_beta   90.00
_cell.angle_gamma   90.00
#
_symmetry.space_group_name_H-M   'P 1'
#
loop_
_entity.id
_entity.type
_entity.pdbx_description
1 polymer ?
#
loop_
_entity_poly.entity_id
_entity_poly.type
_entity_poly.pdbx_seq_one_letter_code
_entity_poly.pdbx_strand_id
1 'polypeptide(L)'
;MPRDKAILKEQVTELSKKELVDIVLKLAAKRYNYEFLLVNFLDKDGGEQTLFEESKEDIDKLIQKEYKGRTIQHRLVKKLNACTKRIGEFTIETKSKKLEADLVLYVLEKQFQNPSKVFGARFSGYD
;
A
#
# COMPACT_ATOMS: atom_id res chain seq x y z
N MET A 1 6.61 -17.24 -15.45
CA MET A 1 7.62 -17.84 -14.58
C MET A 1 8.52 -18.76 -15.37
N PRO A 2 9.83 -18.71 -15.16
CA PRO A 2 10.71 -19.64 -15.83
C PRO A 2 10.31 -21.06 -15.51
N ARG A 3 10.39 -21.87 -16.51
CA ARG A 3 10.03 -23.27 -16.38
C ARG A 3 10.93 -24.02 -15.42
N ASP A 4 12.15 -23.54 -15.29
CA ASP A 4 13.15 -24.22 -14.48
C ASP A 4 13.94 -23.23 -13.63
N LYS A 5 13.68 -23.27 -12.34
CA LYS A 5 14.37 -22.43 -11.37
C LYS A 5 15.87 -22.69 -11.34
N ALA A 6 16.27 -23.95 -11.55
CA ALA A 6 17.69 -24.30 -11.52
C ALA A 6 18.45 -23.64 -12.64
N ILE A 7 17.87 -23.61 -13.84
CA ILE A 7 18.48 -22.95 -15.00
C ILE A 7 18.60 -21.45 -14.73
N LEU A 8 17.54 -20.84 -14.22
CA LEU A 8 17.54 -19.42 -13.89
C LEU A 8 18.60 -19.12 -12.84
N LYS A 9 18.71 -19.95 -11.81
CA LYS A 9 19.70 -19.79 -10.75
C LYS A 9 21.12 -19.81 -11.32
N GLU A 10 21.41 -20.77 -12.19
CA GLU A 10 22.72 -20.84 -12.83
C GLU A 10 23.03 -19.59 -13.63
N GLN A 11 22.09 -19.13 -14.43
CA GLN A 11 22.27 -17.95 -15.25
C GLN A 11 22.51 -16.70 -14.41
N VAL A 12 21.72 -16.54 -13.35
CA VAL A 12 21.85 -15.39 -12.44
C VAL A 12 23.18 -15.44 -11.70
N THR A 13 23.61 -16.64 -11.27
CA THR A 13 24.85 -16.80 -10.53
C THR A 13 26.08 -16.37 -11.34
N GLU A 14 25.99 -16.48 -12.66
CA GLU A 14 27.10 -16.07 -13.54
C GLU A 14 27.20 -14.58 -13.77
N LEU A 15 26.16 -13.83 -13.38
CA LEU A 15 26.16 -12.38 -13.53
C LEU A 15 27.10 -11.73 -12.52
N SER A 16 27.74 -10.63 -12.93
CA SER A 16 28.57 -9.87 -12.01
C SER A 16 27.73 -9.17 -10.97
N LYS A 17 28.35 -8.78 -9.86
CA LYS A 17 27.65 -8.03 -8.82
C LYS A 17 27.04 -6.74 -9.38
N LYS A 18 27.78 -6.06 -10.27
CA LYS A 18 27.30 -4.82 -10.87
C LYS A 18 26.04 -5.07 -11.70
N GLU A 19 26.05 -6.16 -12.49
CA GLU A 19 24.89 -6.52 -13.28
C GLU A 19 23.68 -6.85 -12.40
N LEU A 20 23.92 -7.57 -11.31
CA LEU A 20 22.85 -7.91 -10.37
C LEU A 20 22.26 -6.67 -9.73
N VAL A 21 23.09 -5.70 -9.35
CA VAL A 21 22.63 -4.44 -8.78
C VAL A 21 21.73 -3.70 -9.77
N ASP A 22 22.18 -3.62 -11.03
CA ASP A 22 21.40 -2.95 -12.07
C ASP A 22 20.05 -3.62 -12.27
N ILE A 23 20.03 -4.95 -12.28
CA ILE A 23 18.78 -5.69 -12.44
C ILE A 23 17.84 -5.44 -11.27
N VAL A 24 18.37 -5.50 -10.05
CA VAL A 24 17.57 -5.26 -8.85
C VAL A 24 16.96 -3.86 -8.87
N LEU A 25 17.76 -2.85 -9.25
CA LEU A 25 17.25 -1.49 -9.33
C LEU A 25 16.12 -1.35 -10.34
N LYS A 26 16.26 -2.00 -11.49
CA LYS A 26 15.21 -1.98 -12.52
C LYS A 26 13.95 -2.68 -12.05
N LEU A 27 14.10 -3.82 -11.39
CA LEU A 27 12.94 -4.54 -10.86
C LEU A 27 12.26 -3.77 -9.75
N ALA A 28 13.05 -3.09 -8.91
CA ALA A 28 12.52 -2.32 -7.78
C ALA A 28 11.82 -1.02 -8.22
N ALA A 29 11.92 -0.65 -9.49
CA ALA A 29 11.17 0.48 -10.00
C ALA A 29 9.67 0.27 -9.86
N LYS A 30 9.21 -0.97 -9.85
CA LYS A 30 7.84 -1.30 -9.53
C LYS A 30 7.70 -1.39 -8.02
N ARG A 31 6.67 -0.74 -7.49
CA ARG A 31 6.46 -0.67 -6.05
C ARG A 31 6.41 -2.04 -5.38
N TYR A 32 5.68 -2.97 -5.96
CA TYR A 32 5.56 -4.32 -5.42
C TYR A 32 6.94 -4.95 -5.20
N ASN A 33 7.81 -4.83 -6.17
CA ASN A 33 9.15 -5.42 -6.09
C ASN A 33 10.00 -4.73 -5.02
N TYR A 34 9.89 -3.41 -4.94
CA TYR A 34 10.61 -2.66 -3.91
C TYR A 34 10.15 -3.08 -2.52
N GLU A 35 8.84 -3.18 -2.31
CA GLU A 35 8.30 -3.56 -1.00
C GLU A 35 8.72 -4.98 -0.62
N PHE A 36 8.71 -5.89 -1.59
CA PHE A 36 9.19 -7.25 -1.37
C PHE A 36 10.64 -7.26 -0.89
N LEU A 37 11.49 -6.49 -1.57
CA LEU A 37 12.90 -6.42 -1.21
C LEU A 37 13.10 -5.82 0.18
N LEU A 38 12.38 -4.75 0.47
CA LEU A 38 12.52 -4.06 1.75
C LEU A 38 12.17 -4.97 2.92
N VAL A 39 11.04 -5.64 2.84
CA VAL A 39 10.56 -6.49 3.94
C VAL A 39 11.41 -7.74 4.09
N ASN A 40 11.82 -8.34 2.99
CA ASN A 40 12.45 -9.66 3.04
C ASN A 40 13.98 -9.63 3.07
N PHE A 41 14.61 -8.57 2.59
CA PHE A 41 16.06 -8.54 2.43
C PHE A 41 16.75 -7.30 2.97
N LEU A 42 16.18 -6.11 2.71
CA LEU A 42 16.89 -4.88 2.99
C LEU A 42 16.75 -4.44 4.44
N ASP A 43 15.59 -4.61 5.02
CA ASP A 43 15.32 -4.20 6.38
C ASP A 43 14.35 -5.18 7.02
N LYS A 44 14.86 -6.33 7.38
CA LYS A 44 14.05 -7.41 7.94
C LYS A 44 13.40 -7.04 9.26
N ASP A 45 14.06 -6.20 10.04
CA ASP A 45 13.57 -5.85 11.37
C ASP A 45 12.59 -4.69 11.34
N GLY A 46 12.82 -3.71 10.47
CA GLY A 46 12.01 -2.51 10.42
C GLY A 46 11.25 -2.30 9.12
N GLY A 47 11.41 -3.21 8.14
CA GLY A 47 10.80 -3.04 6.83
C GLY A 47 9.29 -2.95 6.86
N GLU A 48 8.65 -3.74 7.69
CA GLU A 48 7.19 -3.69 7.81
C GLU A 48 6.72 -2.34 8.36
N GLN A 49 7.45 -1.83 9.35
CA GLN A 49 7.12 -0.52 9.92
C GLN A 49 7.35 0.59 8.90
N THR A 50 8.42 0.49 8.13
CA THR A 50 8.70 1.45 7.06
C THR A 50 7.58 1.45 6.04
N LEU A 51 7.15 0.27 5.59
CA LEU A 51 6.04 0.16 4.66
C LEU A 51 4.73 0.67 5.26
N PHE A 52 4.54 0.44 6.54
CA PHE A 52 3.37 0.94 7.25
C PHE A 52 3.32 2.46 7.18
N GLU A 53 4.44 3.13 7.47
CA GLU A 53 4.51 4.59 7.40
C GLU A 53 4.32 5.10 5.97
N GLU A 54 4.94 4.46 5.00
CA GLU A 54 4.76 4.82 3.59
C GLU A 54 3.31 4.64 3.16
N SER A 55 2.68 3.56 3.62
CA SER A 55 1.28 3.30 3.30
C SER A 55 0.36 4.36 3.89
N LYS A 56 0.68 4.83 5.10
CA LYS A 56 -0.07 5.94 5.71
C LYS A 56 0.06 7.21 4.90
N GLU A 57 1.26 7.51 4.40
CA GLU A 57 1.46 8.68 3.56
C GLU A 57 0.66 8.57 2.27
N ASP A 58 0.66 7.39 1.65
CA ASP A 58 -0.11 7.16 0.44
C ASP A 58 -1.62 7.29 0.70
N ILE A 59 -2.06 6.78 1.82
CA ILE A 59 -3.46 6.88 2.22
C ILE A 59 -3.84 8.35 2.44
N ASP A 60 -2.96 9.12 3.08
CA ASP A 60 -3.21 10.55 3.24
C ASP A 60 -3.42 11.24 1.91
N LYS A 61 -2.58 10.91 0.91
CA LYS A 61 -2.72 11.47 -0.43
C LYS A 61 -4.03 11.04 -1.08
N LEU A 62 -4.43 9.79 -0.88
CA LEU A 62 -5.69 9.27 -1.41
C LEU A 62 -6.90 9.94 -0.77
N ILE A 63 -6.83 10.20 0.53
CA ILE A 63 -7.91 10.88 1.25
C ILE A 63 -8.03 12.33 0.80
N GLN A 64 -6.90 12.99 0.56
CA GLN A 64 -6.88 14.39 0.13
C GLN A 64 -7.21 14.58 -1.34
N LYS A 65 -7.11 13.51 -2.12
CA LYS A 65 -7.41 13.56 -3.54
C LYS A 65 -8.89 13.88 -3.76
N GLU A 66 -9.15 14.69 -4.78
CA GLU A 66 -10.51 15.00 -5.17
C GLU A 66 -11.09 13.89 -6.02
N TYR A 67 -12.27 13.42 -5.64
CA TYR A 67 -12.96 12.35 -6.37
C TYR A 67 -14.21 12.89 -7.04
N LYS A 68 -14.48 12.38 -8.24
CA LYS A 68 -15.64 12.79 -9.02
C LYS A 68 -16.79 11.83 -8.79
N GLY A 69 -17.97 12.38 -8.72
CA GLY A 69 -19.19 11.59 -8.54
C GLY A 69 -20.37 12.50 -8.30
N ARG A 70 -21.56 11.98 -8.57
CA ARG A 70 -22.79 12.77 -8.46
C ARG A 70 -23.13 13.13 -7.03
N THR A 71 -22.83 12.24 -6.10
CA THR A 71 -23.20 12.42 -4.71
C THR A 71 -21.98 12.34 -3.82
N ILE A 72 -22.14 12.84 -2.60
CA ILE A 72 -21.10 12.73 -1.58
C ILE A 72 -20.82 11.26 -1.29
N GLN A 73 -21.87 10.43 -1.22
CA GLN A 73 -21.71 9.00 -0.99
C GLN A 73 -20.88 8.35 -2.10
N HIS A 74 -21.15 8.70 -3.35
CA HIS A 74 -20.44 8.16 -4.48
C HIS A 74 -18.94 8.46 -4.40
N ARG A 75 -18.62 9.73 -4.10
CA ARG A 75 -17.24 10.16 -3.97
C ARG A 75 -16.55 9.49 -2.78
N LEU A 76 -17.28 9.34 -1.67
CA LEU A 76 -16.77 8.67 -0.48
C LEU A 76 -16.45 7.21 -0.76
N VAL A 77 -17.33 6.50 -1.45
CA VAL A 77 -17.10 5.10 -1.80
C VAL A 77 -15.85 4.95 -2.65
N LYS A 78 -15.66 5.83 -3.63
CA LYS A 78 -14.45 5.79 -4.46
C LYS A 78 -13.19 5.99 -3.63
N LYS A 79 -13.25 6.94 -2.71
CA LYS A 79 -12.11 7.23 -1.82
C LYS A 79 -11.80 6.03 -0.94
N LEU A 80 -12.81 5.45 -0.31
CA LEU A 80 -12.61 4.30 0.56
C LEU A 80 -12.11 3.08 -0.20
N ASN A 81 -12.62 2.88 -1.43
CA ASN A 81 -12.13 1.79 -2.27
C ASN A 81 -10.66 1.96 -2.62
N ALA A 82 -10.24 3.20 -2.91
CA ALA A 82 -8.84 3.48 -3.21
C ALA A 82 -7.96 3.17 -1.99
N CYS A 83 -8.40 3.57 -0.81
CA CYS A 83 -7.65 3.30 0.42
C CYS A 83 -7.61 1.80 0.72
N THR A 84 -8.72 1.09 0.52
CA THR A 84 -8.79 -0.36 0.74
C THR A 84 -7.83 -1.08 -0.19
N LYS A 85 -7.78 -0.64 -1.44
CA LYS A 85 -6.84 -1.22 -2.41
C LYS A 85 -5.40 -1.02 -1.96
N ARG A 86 -5.07 0.17 -1.46
CA ARG A 86 -3.72 0.45 -0.98
C ARG A 86 -3.36 -0.43 0.23
N ILE A 87 -4.32 -0.63 1.13
CA ILE A 87 -4.12 -1.53 2.28
C ILE A 87 -3.88 -2.96 1.80
N GLY A 88 -4.64 -3.39 0.79
CA GLY A 88 -4.45 -4.71 0.20
C GLY A 88 -3.05 -4.89 -0.36
N GLU A 89 -2.50 -3.85 -0.99
CA GLU A 89 -1.13 -3.89 -1.51
C GLU A 89 -0.12 -4.04 -0.37
N PHE A 90 -0.36 -3.37 0.75
CA PHE A 90 0.49 -3.50 1.93
C PHE A 90 0.48 -4.94 2.45
N THR A 91 -0.68 -5.60 2.47
CA THR A 91 -0.81 -6.93 3.03
C THR A 91 -0.22 -8.04 2.17
N ILE A 92 0.11 -7.75 0.92
CA ILE A 92 0.73 -8.74 0.04
C ILE A 92 2.10 -9.16 0.59
N GLU A 93 2.90 -8.21 1.02
CA GLU A 93 4.25 -8.49 1.51
C GLU A 93 4.34 -8.60 3.02
N THR A 94 3.54 -7.83 3.74
CA THR A 94 3.52 -7.93 5.18
C THR A 94 2.40 -8.88 5.60
N LYS A 95 2.62 -9.68 6.59
CA LYS A 95 1.58 -10.60 7.06
C LYS A 95 1.11 -10.22 8.46
N SER A 96 1.36 -8.98 8.84
CA SER A 96 0.96 -8.49 10.14
C SER A 96 -0.50 -8.06 10.15
N LYS A 97 -1.34 -8.87 10.76
CA LYS A 97 -2.76 -8.55 10.92
C LYS A 97 -2.95 -7.31 11.77
N LYS A 98 -2.04 -7.09 12.72
CA LYS A 98 -2.10 -5.91 13.58
C LYS A 98 -1.89 -4.65 12.75
N LEU A 99 -0.86 -4.61 11.92
CA LEU A 99 -0.57 -3.44 11.10
C LEU A 99 -1.66 -3.20 10.06
N GLU A 100 -2.21 -4.29 9.50
CA GLU A 100 -3.35 -4.17 8.60
C GLU A 100 -4.53 -3.50 9.29
N ALA A 101 -4.86 -3.97 10.49
CA ALA A 101 -5.96 -3.39 11.27
C ALA A 101 -5.67 -1.92 11.61
N ASP A 102 -4.42 -1.61 11.94
CA ASP A 102 -4.02 -0.23 12.24
C ASP A 102 -4.21 0.68 11.03
N LEU A 103 -3.93 0.19 9.82
CA LEU A 103 -4.16 0.98 8.59
C LEU A 103 -5.65 1.20 8.36
N VAL A 104 -6.48 0.18 8.58
CA VAL A 104 -7.92 0.32 8.45
C VAL A 104 -8.44 1.37 9.43
N LEU A 105 -7.99 1.30 10.67
CA LEU A 105 -8.36 2.28 11.69
C LEU A 105 -7.88 3.67 11.30
N TYR A 106 -6.69 3.78 10.75
CA TYR A 106 -6.15 5.05 10.30
C TYR A 106 -7.03 5.70 9.24
N VAL A 107 -7.48 4.91 8.25
CA VAL A 107 -8.40 5.41 7.23
C VAL A 107 -9.68 5.91 7.86
N LEU A 108 -10.26 5.14 8.76
CA LEU A 108 -11.51 5.50 9.40
C LEU A 108 -11.36 6.77 10.25
N GLU A 109 -10.27 6.87 11.00
CA GLU A 109 -10.02 8.05 11.82
C GLU A 109 -9.84 9.30 10.97
N LYS A 110 -9.05 9.20 9.90
CA LYS A 110 -8.80 10.34 9.01
C LYS A 110 -10.05 10.75 8.24
N GLN A 111 -10.80 9.77 7.76
CA GLN A 111 -11.99 10.07 6.96
C GLN A 111 -13.11 10.62 7.81
N PHE A 112 -13.25 10.13 9.04
CA PHE A 112 -14.35 10.49 9.92
C PHE A 112 -13.88 11.28 11.15
N GLN A 113 -12.73 11.89 11.05
CA GLN A 113 -12.15 12.70 12.12
C GLN A 113 -13.08 13.81 12.57
N ASN A 114 -13.90 14.33 11.66
CA ASN A 114 -14.86 15.36 11.96
C ASN A 114 -16.25 14.88 11.51
N PRO A 115 -16.92 14.04 12.31
CA PRO A 115 -18.20 13.48 11.94
C PRO A 115 -19.26 14.53 11.61
N SER A 116 -19.25 15.66 12.30
CA SER A 116 -20.25 16.71 12.03
C SER A 116 -20.08 17.30 10.63
N LYS A 117 -18.85 17.24 10.08
CA LYS A 117 -18.59 17.74 8.75
C LYS A 117 -18.93 16.70 7.67
N VAL A 118 -18.67 15.42 7.95
CA VAL A 118 -18.88 14.36 6.98
C VAL A 118 -20.25 13.72 7.15
N PHE A 119 -20.58 13.32 8.36
CA PHE A 119 -21.81 12.64 8.68
C PHE A 119 -22.91 13.58 9.16
N GLY A 120 -22.53 14.73 9.71
CA GLY A 120 -23.51 15.68 10.22
C GLY A 120 -24.53 16.08 9.17
N ALA A 121 -24.08 16.43 7.99
CA ALA A 121 -24.94 16.80 6.90
C ALA A 121 -25.84 15.64 6.45
N ARG A 122 -25.35 14.42 6.57
CA ARG A 122 -26.11 13.22 6.19
C ARG A 122 -27.05 12.79 7.29
N PHE A 123 -26.52 12.73 8.50
CA PHE A 123 -27.33 12.29 9.65
C PHE A 123 -28.38 13.30 10.03
N SER A 124 -28.16 14.57 9.72
CA SER A 124 -29.21 15.56 9.88
C SER A 124 -30.43 15.21 9.03
N GLY A 125 -30.19 14.61 7.89
CA GLY A 125 -31.25 14.18 7.01
C GLY A 125 -31.85 12.84 7.43
N TYR A 126 -31.18 12.09 8.25
CA TYR A 126 -31.62 10.79 8.75
C TYR A 126 -32.30 10.93 10.11
N ASP A 127 -31.79 11.81 10.89
CA ASP A 127 -32.23 12.02 12.24
C ASP A 127 -33.50 12.88 12.27
#